data_f6cf4cad759a14654eea2e5b2ad7620c
#
_entry.id   f6cf4cad759a14654eea2e5b2ad7620c
#
_cell.length_a   1.000
_cell.length_b   1.000
_cell.length_c   1.000
_cell.angle_alpha   90.00
_cell.angle_beta   90.00
_cell.angle_gamma   90.00
#
_symmetry.space_group_name_H-M   'P 1'
#
loop_
_entity.id
_entity.type
_entity.pdbx_description
1 polymer ?
#
loop_
_entity_poly.entity_id
_entity_poly.type
_entity_poly.pdbx_seq_one_letter_code
_entity_poly.pdbx_strand_id
1 'polypeptide(L)'
;MGMGILLCGLNGAGKSTLGKALAEKLGFHFIDSEDLFFPKTDAQPDYARPRKKEEAQRLLLEEIKFHENFVLASVTGDFGQDFSPCFQYAVQVAVPKEIRMKRLRDRSFSQFGGRMLPGGDRYEQEEAFFRFAESRAEDTVENWLRTLSCPVIELDGRKPVEENVLFLAEQIKGK
;
A
#
# COMPACT_ATOMS: atom_id res chain seq x y z
N MET A 1 -2.60 24.47 1.43
CA MET A 1 -1.90 23.25 1.88
C MET A 1 -2.72 22.06 1.41
N GLY A 2 -2.11 21.15 0.70
CA GLY A 2 -2.83 20.01 0.14
C GLY A 2 -3.20 18.95 1.18
N MET A 3 -3.92 17.94 0.75
CA MET A 3 -4.38 16.83 1.60
C MET A 3 -3.69 15.53 1.22
N GLY A 4 -2.87 14.99 2.12
CA GLY A 4 -2.30 13.65 2.00
C GLY A 4 -3.09 12.63 2.84
N ILE A 5 -3.46 11.53 2.21
CA ILE A 5 -4.13 10.39 2.84
C ILE A 5 -3.22 9.18 2.73
N LEU A 6 -2.91 8.56 3.85
CA LEU A 6 -2.07 7.37 3.89
C LEU A 6 -2.91 6.13 4.13
N LEU A 7 -2.84 5.15 3.22
CA LEU A 7 -3.44 3.83 3.39
C LEU A 7 -2.37 2.83 3.83
N CYS A 8 -2.49 2.33 5.05
CA CYS A 8 -1.60 1.33 5.62
C CYS A 8 -2.27 -0.04 5.72
N GLY A 9 -1.48 -1.08 5.56
CA GLY A 9 -1.93 -2.46 5.71
C GLY A 9 -0.85 -3.45 5.30
N LEU A 10 -0.92 -4.65 5.82
CA LEU A 10 0.01 -5.71 5.46
C LEU A 10 -0.18 -6.18 4.00
N ASN A 11 0.79 -6.90 3.48
CA ASN A 11 0.74 -7.44 2.12
C ASN A 11 -0.55 -8.25 1.90
N GLY A 12 -1.23 -7.99 0.80
CA GLY A 12 -2.50 -8.64 0.46
C GLY A 12 -3.76 -7.99 1.06
N ALA A 13 -3.63 -6.87 1.79
CA ALA A 13 -4.78 -6.17 2.38
C ALA A 13 -5.65 -5.41 1.35
N GLY A 14 -5.18 -5.21 0.11
CA GLY A 14 -5.94 -4.51 -0.94
C GLY A 14 -5.75 -3.00 -0.97
N LYS A 15 -4.69 -2.47 -0.35
CA LYS A 15 -4.38 -1.04 -0.28
C LYS A 15 -4.33 -0.35 -1.63
N SER A 16 -3.63 -0.94 -2.60
CA SER A 16 -3.44 -0.32 -3.92
C SER A 16 -4.75 -0.21 -4.69
N THR A 17 -5.60 -1.25 -4.64
CA THR A 17 -6.92 -1.24 -5.26
C THR A 17 -7.82 -0.19 -4.62
N LEU A 18 -7.89 -0.18 -3.28
CA LEU A 18 -8.66 0.80 -2.52
C LEU A 18 -8.14 2.22 -2.73
N GLY A 19 -6.80 2.39 -2.71
CA GLY A 19 -6.16 3.69 -2.86
C GLY A 19 -6.40 4.32 -4.23
N LYS A 20 -6.33 3.54 -5.30
CA LYS A 20 -6.68 4.01 -6.67
C LYS A 20 -8.12 4.48 -6.74
N ALA A 21 -9.06 3.65 -6.24
CA ALA A 21 -10.48 3.98 -6.28
C ALA A 21 -10.82 5.20 -5.39
N LEU A 22 -10.19 5.34 -4.23
CA LEU A 22 -10.36 6.51 -3.37
C LEU A 22 -9.79 7.77 -4.01
N ALA A 23 -8.59 7.70 -4.59
CA ALA A 23 -7.97 8.82 -5.29
C ALA A 23 -8.83 9.30 -6.47
N GLU A 24 -9.35 8.39 -7.27
CA GLU A 24 -10.28 8.70 -8.35
C GLU A 24 -11.56 9.39 -7.82
N LYS A 25 -12.16 8.86 -6.75
CA LYS A 25 -13.36 9.44 -6.12
C LYS A 25 -13.16 10.85 -5.60
N LEU A 26 -11.96 11.15 -5.09
CA LEU A 26 -11.64 12.46 -4.51
C LEU A 26 -11.01 13.43 -5.51
N GLY A 27 -10.61 12.96 -6.69
CA GLY A 27 -9.83 13.75 -7.65
C GLY A 27 -8.38 13.98 -7.19
N PHE A 28 -7.80 13.03 -6.46
CA PHE A 28 -6.45 13.07 -5.89
C PHE A 28 -5.48 12.25 -6.73
N HIS A 29 -4.19 12.54 -6.60
CA HIS A 29 -3.15 11.72 -7.19
C HIS A 29 -2.92 10.44 -6.36
N PHE A 30 -2.78 9.29 -7.04
CA PHE A 30 -2.47 8.02 -6.36
C PHE A 30 -0.98 7.71 -6.44
N ILE A 31 -0.38 7.39 -5.30
CA ILE A 31 1.01 6.97 -5.15
C ILE A 31 1.04 5.57 -4.54
N ASP A 32 1.75 4.63 -5.17
CA ASP A 32 2.03 3.33 -4.59
C ASP A 32 3.48 3.27 -4.11
N SER A 33 3.70 2.93 -2.84
CA SER A 33 5.06 2.80 -2.31
C SER A 33 5.88 1.74 -3.04
N GLU A 34 5.24 0.73 -3.62
CA GLU A 34 5.91 -0.27 -4.44
C GLU A 34 6.61 0.37 -5.64
N ASP A 35 5.98 1.34 -6.31
CA ASP A 35 6.57 2.08 -7.42
C ASP A 35 7.74 2.98 -7.00
N LEU A 36 7.73 3.44 -5.74
CA LEU A 36 8.83 4.23 -5.19
C LEU A 36 10.06 3.37 -4.87
N PHE A 37 9.86 2.16 -4.33
CA PHE A 37 10.94 1.27 -3.95
C PHE A 37 11.46 0.38 -5.08
N PHE A 38 10.61 0.03 -6.05
CA PHE A 38 10.97 -0.90 -7.12
C PHE A 38 10.82 -0.22 -8.48
N PRO A 39 11.93 -0.05 -9.24
CA PRO A 39 11.85 0.46 -10.60
C PRO A 39 11.03 -0.50 -11.47
N LYS A 40 10.28 0.03 -12.43
CA LYS A 40 9.55 -0.80 -13.39
C LYS A 40 10.44 -1.13 -14.58
N THR A 41 10.51 -2.43 -14.90
CA THR A 41 11.12 -2.94 -16.12
C THR A 41 10.00 -3.59 -16.93
N ASP A 42 9.78 -3.14 -18.16
CA ASP A 42 8.68 -3.61 -19.02
C ASP A 42 7.30 -3.60 -18.32
N ALA A 43 7.00 -2.48 -17.64
CA ALA A 43 5.78 -2.24 -16.86
C ALA A 43 5.60 -3.16 -15.63
N GLN A 44 6.59 -3.96 -15.26
CA GLN A 44 6.58 -4.81 -14.07
C GLN A 44 7.58 -4.30 -13.03
N PRO A 45 7.25 -4.38 -11.71
CA PRO A 45 8.21 -4.05 -10.64
C PRO A 45 9.45 -4.95 -10.72
N ASP A 46 10.63 -4.36 -10.68
CA ASP A 46 11.88 -5.10 -10.56
C ASP A 46 12.24 -5.30 -9.07
N TYR A 47 11.70 -6.35 -8.47
CA TYR A 47 11.96 -6.70 -7.08
C TYR A 47 13.40 -7.12 -6.78
N ALA A 48 14.20 -7.42 -7.81
CA ALA A 48 15.61 -7.78 -7.65
C ALA A 48 16.49 -6.54 -7.41
N ARG A 49 15.98 -5.33 -7.70
CA ARG A 49 16.73 -4.08 -7.60
C ARG A 49 15.96 -3.02 -6.81
N PRO A 50 15.72 -3.24 -5.49
CA PRO A 50 15.05 -2.23 -4.69
C PRO A 50 15.89 -0.96 -4.60
N ARG A 51 15.23 0.19 -4.70
CA ARG A 51 15.86 1.48 -4.41
C ARG A 51 16.19 1.61 -2.94
N LYS A 52 17.20 2.39 -2.62
CA LYS A 52 17.51 2.75 -1.24
C LYS A 52 16.40 3.65 -0.67
N LYS A 53 16.26 3.65 0.66
CA LYS A 53 15.24 4.45 1.35
C LYS A 53 15.33 5.94 0.98
N GLU A 54 16.53 6.48 0.91
CA GLU A 54 16.78 7.89 0.57
C GLU A 54 16.31 8.25 -0.84
N GLU A 55 16.45 7.32 -1.79
CA GLU A 55 15.95 7.51 -3.15
C GLU A 55 14.42 7.46 -3.21
N ALA A 56 13.80 6.51 -2.52
CA ALA A 56 12.34 6.43 -2.42
C ALA A 56 11.76 7.68 -1.71
N GLN A 57 12.43 8.18 -0.67
CA GLN A 57 12.06 9.44 -0.01
C GLN A 57 12.11 10.63 -0.96
N ARG A 58 13.18 10.75 -1.76
CA ARG A 58 13.31 11.82 -2.75
C ARG A 58 12.18 11.77 -3.79
N LEU A 59 11.88 10.58 -4.32
CA LEU A 59 10.79 10.39 -5.27
C LEU A 59 9.44 10.75 -4.66
N LEU A 60 9.17 10.31 -3.43
CA LEU A 60 7.93 10.67 -2.73
C LEU A 60 7.81 12.19 -2.54
N LEU A 61 8.90 12.85 -2.18
CA LEU A 61 8.91 14.31 -2.00
C LEU A 61 8.62 15.04 -3.33
N GLU A 62 9.13 14.54 -4.44
CA GLU A 62 8.84 15.07 -5.78
C GLU A 62 7.35 14.91 -6.13
N GLU A 63 6.77 13.72 -5.88
CA GLU A 63 5.34 13.47 -6.09
C GLU A 63 4.45 14.40 -5.25
N ILE A 64 4.76 14.56 -3.95
CA ILE A 64 4.01 15.43 -3.03
C ILE A 64 4.12 16.91 -3.42
N LYS A 65 5.28 17.35 -3.89
CA LYS A 65 5.46 18.74 -4.37
C LYS A 65 4.69 19.03 -5.65
N PHE A 66 4.57 18.03 -6.53
CA PHE A 66 3.86 18.17 -7.79
C PHE A 66 2.35 18.01 -7.63
N HIS A 67 1.93 17.16 -6.70
CA HIS A 67 0.52 16.81 -6.42
C HIS A 67 0.17 17.15 -4.97
N GLU A 68 -0.43 18.32 -4.74
CA GLU A 68 -0.78 18.75 -3.38
C GLU A 68 -1.77 17.81 -2.68
N ASN A 69 -2.69 17.21 -3.45
CA ASN A 69 -3.67 16.23 -2.92
C ASN A 69 -3.33 14.83 -3.40
N PHE A 70 -3.06 13.92 -2.50
CA PHE A 70 -2.63 12.57 -2.84
C PHE A 70 -3.15 11.50 -1.88
N VAL A 71 -3.19 10.27 -2.38
CA VAL A 71 -3.42 9.04 -1.62
C VAL A 71 -2.17 8.16 -1.79
N LEU A 72 -1.48 7.87 -0.69
CA LEU A 72 -0.32 6.98 -0.66
C LEU A 72 -0.72 5.63 -0.08
N ALA A 73 -0.49 4.56 -0.83
CA ALA A 73 -0.63 3.18 -0.35
C ALA A 73 0.74 2.61 0.05
N SER A 74 0.87 2.15 1.29
CA SER A 74 2.11 1.56 1.81
C SER A 74 1.81 0.54 2.93
N VAL A 75 2.76 -0.32 3.27
CA VAL A 75 2.62 -1.16 4.47
C VAL A 75 2.59 -0.28 5.71
N THR A 76 3.58 0.59 5.84
CA THR A 76 3.63 1.70 6.79
C THR A 76 4.06 2.95 6.03
N GLY A 77 3.80 4.14 6.58
CA GLY A 77 4.27 5.40 5.98
C GLY A 77 5.65 5.84 6.49
N ASP A 78 6.48 4.89 6.94
CA ASP A 78 7.81 5.20 7.47
C ASP A 78 8.82 5.60 6.38
N PHE A 79 8.59 6.78 5.82
CA PHE A 79 9.55 7.46 4.95
C PHE A 79 10.45 8.45 5.72
N GLY A 80 10.39 8.48 7.05
CA GLY A 80 11.10 9.40 7.91
C GLY A 80 10.16 10.41 8.58
N GLN A 81 10.65 11.05 9.65
CA GLN A 81 9.84 11.95 10.49
C GLN A 81 9.29 13.17 9.72
N ASP A 82 10.03 13.64 8.71
CA ASP A 82 9.66 14.81 7.91
C ASP A 82 8.41 14.58 7.03
N PHE A 83 8.03 13.31 6.80
CA PHE A 83 6.84 12.97 6.00
C PHE A 83 5.54 12.87 6.81
N SER A 84 5.64 12.67 8.14
CA SER A 84 4.45 12.56 8.99
C SER A 84 3.50 13.77 8.89
N PRO A 85 3.98 15.02 8.81
CA PRO A 85 3.12 16.19 8.66
C PRO A 85 2.40 16.27 7.31
N CYS A 86 2.84 15.51 6.31
CA CYS A 86 2.20 15.48 4.98
C CYS A 86 0.86 14.71 4.99
N PHE A 87 0.59 13.93 6.04
CA PHE A 87 -0.62 13.11 6.15
C PHE A 87 -1.64 13.77 7.08
N GLN A 88 -2.77 14.15 6.52
CA GLN A 88 -3.92 14.67 7.27
C GLN A 88 -4.82 13.55 7.80
N TYR A 89 -4.77 12.37 7.15
CA TYR A 89 -5.45 11.15 7.57
C TYR A 89 -4.57 9.94 7.33
N ALA A 90 -4.63 8.98 8.23
CA ALA A 90 -4.13 7.63 8.00
C ALA A 90 -5.29 6.63 8.07
N VAL A 91 -5.25 5.62 7.24
CA VAL A 91 -6.26 4.56 7.15
C VAL A 91 -5.57 3.23 7.37
N GLN A 92 -6.01 2.47 8.37
CA GLN A 92 -5.59 1.09 8.58
C GLN A 92 -6.53 0.14 7.85
N VAL A 93 -6.04 -0.54 6.83
CA VAL A 93 -6.79 -1.56 6.09
C VAL A 93 -6.49 -2.92 6.73
N ALA A 94 -7.39 -3.39 7.59
CA ALA A 94 -7.24 -4.64 8.30
C ALA A 94 -7.88 -5.80 7.53
N VAL A 95 -7.12 -6.89 7.34
CA VAL A 95 -7.58 -8.14 6.73
C VAL A 95 -6.90 -9.32 7.43
N PRO A 96 -7.63 -10.37 7.83
CA PRO A 96 -7.04 -11.55 8.42
C PRO A 96 -5.95 -12.18 7.55
N LYS A 97 -4.92 -12.74 8.19
CA LYS A 97 -3.73 -13.30 7.54
C LYS A 97 -4.07 -14.33 6.47
N GLU A 98 -4.97 -15.25 6.75
CA GLU A 98 -5.37 -16.30 5.83
C GLU A 98 -5.96 -15.73 4.53
N ILE A 99 -6.78 -14.69 4.65
CA ILE A 99 -7.39 -14.03 3.49
C ILE A 99 -6.32 -13.26 2.70
N ARG A 100 -5.42 -12.56 3.37
CA ARG A 100 -4.32 -11.84 2.73
C ARG A 100 -3.41 -12.79 1.97
N MET A 101 -3.01 -13.90 2.59
CA MET A 101 -2.12 -14.89 1.95
C MET A 101 -2.81 -15.55 0.75
N LYS A 102 -4.10 -15.86 0.86
CA LYS A 102 -4.87 -16.35 -0.28
C LYS A 102 -4.88 -15.35 -1.43
N ARG A 103 -5.16 -14.08 -1.16
CA ARG A 103 -5.16 -13.00 -2.18
C ARG A 103 -3.80 -12.86 -2.88
N LEU A 104 -2.70 -12.96 -2.13
CA LEU A 104 -1.35 -12.90 -2.69
C LEU A 104 -1.10 -14.07 -3.66
N ARG A 105 -1.46 -15.30 -3.25
CA ARG A 105 -1.31 -16.49 -4.10
C ARG A 105 -2.20 -16.44 -5.34
N ASP A 106 -3.47 -16.04 -5.19
CA ASP A 106 -4.41 -15.90 -6.32
C ASP A 106 -3.90 -14.86 -7.32
N ARG A 107 -3.38 -13.72 -6.85
CA ARG A 107 -2.79 -12.68 -7.70
C ARG A 107 -1.56 -13.18 -8.45
N SER A 108 -0.66 -13.86 -7.76
CA SER A 108 0.53 -14.45 -8.36
C SER A 108 0.16 -15.48 -9.43
N PHE A 109 -0.82 -16.34 -9.14
CA PHE A 109 -1.30 -17.33 -10.12
C PHE A 109 -1.97 -16.67 -11.33
N SER A 110 -2.76 -15.61 -11.13
CA SER A 110 -3.35 -14.84 -12.22
C SER A 110 -2.30 -14.20 -13.13
N GLN A 111 -1.17 -13.77 -12.54
CA GLN A 111 -0.09 -13.12 -13.27
C GLN A 111 0.86 -14.12 -13.98
N PHE A 112 1.21 -15.20 -13.31
CA PHE A 112 2.27 -16.11 -13.76
C PHE A 112 1.77 -17.52 -14.13
N GLY A 113 0.54 -17.90 -13.75
CA GLY A 113 -0.02 -19.22 -14.02
C GLY A 113 0.87 -20.35 -13.49
N GLY A 114 1.07 -21.37 -14.29
CA GLY A 114 1.91 -22.53 -13.92
C GLY A 114 3.38 -22.21 -13.64
N ARG A 115 3.88 -21.06 -14.06
CA ARG A 115 5.27 -20.63 -13.81
C ARG A 115 5.58 -20.43 -12.34
N MET A 116 4.56 -20.16 -11.50
CA MET A 116 4.70 -20.02 -10.05
C MET A 116 4.53 -21.34 -9.27
N LEU A 117 4.16 -22.42 -9.95
CA LEU A 117 4.00 -23.74 -9.34
C LEU A 117 5.34 -24.49 -9.28
N PRO A 118 5.45 -25.58 -8.47
CA PRO A 118 6.67 -26.38 -8.39
C PRO A 118 7.21 -26.79 -9.78
N GLY A 119 8.49 -26.49 -10.03
CA GLY A 119 9.14 -26.69 -11.33
C GLY A 119 9.03 -25.51 -12.30
N GLY A 120 8.24 -24.49 -12.00
CA GLY A 120 8.17 -23.25 -12.78
C GLY A 120 9.33 -22.31 -12.47
N ASP A 121 9.68 -21.45 -13.42
CA ASP A 121 10.80 -20.50 -13.33
C ASP A 121 10.57 -19.36 -12.30
N ARG A 122 9.33 -19.14 -11.87
CA ARG A 122 8.95 -18.15 -10.86
C ARG A 122 8.74 -18.75 -9.46
N TYR A 123 8.73 -20.07 -9.34
CA TYR A 123 8.35 -20.75 -8.09
C TYR A 123 9.17 -20.28 -6.88
N GLU A 124 10.49 -20.33 -6.96
CA GLU A 124 11.37 -19.95 -5.85
C GLU A 124 11.19 -18.49 -5.42
N GLN A 125 11.06 -17.59 -6.40
CA GLN A 125 10.88 -16.16 -6.14
C GLN A 125 9.52 -15.87 -5.49
N GLU A 126 8.45 -16.48 -5.98
CA GLU A 126 7.10 -16.28 -5.43
C GLU A 126 6.97 -16.90 -4.04
N GLU A 127 7.51 -18.10 -3.81
CA GLU A 127 7.52 -18.72 -2.49
C GLU A 127 8.36 -17.92 -1.47
N ALA A 128 9.48 -17.33 -1.89
CA ALA A 128 10.26 -16.44 -1.04
C ALA A 128 9.47 -15.19 -0.65
N PHE A 129 8.74 -14.61 -1.59
CA PHE A 129 7.85 -13.48 -1.32
C PHE A 129 6.71 -13.86 -0.36
N PHE A 130 6.06 -15.01 -0.53
CA PHE A 130 4.99 -15.45 0.36
C PHE A 130 5.52 -15.69 1.79
N ARG A 131 6.67 -16.33 1.95
CA ARG A 131 7.31 -16.50 3.26
C ARG A 131 7.62 -15.16 3.92
N PHE A 132 8.15 -14.20 3.15
CA PHE A 132 8.41 -12.85 3.64
C PHE A 132 7.12 -12.16 4.09
N ALA A 133 6.06 -12.17 3.28
CA ALA A 133 4.78 -11.57 3.62
C ALA A 133 4.14 -12.23 4.86
N GLU A 134 4.25 -13.56 4.97
CA GLU A 134 3.74 -14.33 6.09
C GLU A 134 4.49 -14.09 7.40
N SER A 135 5.79 -13.82 7.32
CA SER A 135 6.67 -13.59 8.48
C SER A 135 6.49 -12.22 9.13
N ARG A 136 5.84 -11.28 8.47
CA ARG A 136 5.60 -9.95 9.05
C ARG A 136 4.70 -10.06 10.29
N ALA A 137 5.09 -9.39 11.37
CA ALA A 137 4.26 -9.32 12.57
C ALA A 137 2.92 -8.65 12.28
N GLU A 138 1.84 -9.23 12.76
CA GLU A 138 0.47 -8.75 12.51
C GLU A 138 0.20 -7.35 13.06
N ASP A 139 0.90 -6.96 14.13
CA ASP A 139 0.80 -5.66 14.78
C ASP A 139 1.73 -4.58 14.20
N THR A 140 2.50 -4.90 13.15
CA THR A 140 3.46 -3.96 12.54
C THR A 140 2.81 -2.63 12.15
N VAL A 141 1.66 -2.68 11.49
CA VAL A 141 0.96 -1.48 11.00
C VAL A 141 0.37 -0.70 12.17
N GLU A 142 -0.30 -1.38 13.10
CA GLU A 142 -0.92 -0.76 14.26
C GLU A 142 0.11 -0.04 15.14
N ASN A 143 1.23 -0.71 15.43
CA ASN A 143 2.31 -0.13 16.24
C ASN A 143 2.91 1.11 15.58
N TRP A 144 3.07 1.09 14.26
CA TRP A 144 3.56 2.27 13.54
C TRP A 144 2.52 3.41 13.52
N LEU A 145 1.25 3.11 13.27
CA LEU A 145 0.17 4.12 13.23
C LEU A 145 0.02 4.87 14.56
N ARG A 146 0.31 4.23 15.70
CA ARG A 146 0.31 4.88 17.02
C ARG A 146 1.35 6.00 17.16
N THR A 147 2.33 6.07 16.27
CA THR A 147 3.34 7.15 16.25
C THR A 147 2.87 8.41 15.53
N LEU A 148 1.75 8.34 14.80
CA LEU A 148 1.21 9.46 14.06
C LEU A 148 0.36 10.38 14.94
N SER A 149 0.37 11.67 14.61
CA SER A 149 -0.48 12.67 15.23
C SER A 149 -1.80 12.93 14.47
N CYS A 150 -1.91 12.47 13.22
CA CYS A 150 -3.14 12.62 12.45
C CYS A 150 -4.20 11.58 12.85
N PRO A 151 -5.49 11.84 12.58
CA PRO A 151 -6.56 10.88 12.79
C PRO A 151 -6.32 9.58 12.02
N VAL A 152 -6.54 8.44 12.69
CA VAL A 152 -6.48 7.10 12.10
C VAL A 152 -7.89 6.55 11.95
N ILE A 153 -8.23 6.09 10.74
CA ILE A 153 -9.51 5.44 10.41
C ILE A 153 -9.24 3.95 10.20
N GLU A 154 -9.93 3.11 10.95
CA GLU A 154 -9.85 1.65 10.77
C GLU A 154 -10.88 1.17 9.75
N LEU A 155 -10.44 0.32 8.82
CA LEU A 155 -11.26 -0.29 7.79
C LEU A 155 -11.17 -1.79 7.78
N ASP A 156 -12.30 -2.45 7.57
CA ASP A 156 -12.36 -3.86 7.20
C ASP A 156 -12.11 -4.02 5.70
N GLY A 157 -10.90 -4.45 5.34
CA GLY A 157 -10.51 -4.67 3.95
C GLY A 157 -11.16 -5.91 3.29
N ARG A 158 -12.06 -6.62 3.99
CA ARG A 158 -12.89 -7.68 3.40
C ARG A 158 -14.12 -7.14 2.69
N LYS A 159 -14.56 -5.94 3.06
CA LYS A 159 -15.71 -5.28 2.44
C LYS A 159 -15.46 -4.90 0.99
N PRO A 160 -16.51 -4.76 0.17
CA PRO A 160 -16.39 -4.26 -1.20
C PRO A 160 -15.64 -2.93 -1.27
N VAL A 161 -14.81 -2.75 -2.30
CA VAL A 161 -14.01 -1.54 -2.48
C VAL A 161 -14.89 -0.29 -2.53
N GLU A 162 -16.01 -0.34 -3.24
CA GLU A 162 -16.94 0.78 -3.36
C GLU A 162 -17.53 1.21 -2.02
N GLU A 163 -17.88 0.25 -1.16
CA GLU A 163 -18.40 0.53 0.19
C GLU A 163 -17.35 1.26 1.03
N ASN A 164 -16.12 0.75 1.03
CA ASN A 164 -15.01 1.37 1.76
C ASN A 164 -14.65 2.76 1.20
N VAL A 165 -14.69 2.95 -0.11
CA VAL A 165 -14.44 4.25 -0.75
C VAL A 165 -15.49 5.28 -0.34
N LEU A 166 -16.78 4.92 -0.37
CA LEU A 166 -17.86 5.81 0.04
C LEU A 166 -17.73 6.20 1.51
N PHE A 167 -17.50 5.22 2.37
CA PHE A 167 -17.27 5.47 3.80
C PHE A 167 -16.10 6.43 4.03
N LEU A 168 -14.95 6.20 3.42
CA LEU A 168 -13.78 7.08 3.57
C LEU A 168 -14.05 8.49 3.03
N ALA A 169 -14.69 8.60 1.87
CA ALA A 169 -15.01 9.90 1.27
C ALA A 169 -15.93 10.75 2.17
N GLU A 170 -16.87 10.13 2.90
CA GLU A 170 -17.73 10.80 3.87
C GLU A 170 -16.93 11.24 5.11
N GLN A 171 -16.06 10.38 5.66
CA GLN A 171 -15.23 10.70 6.82
C GLN A 171 -14.25 11.85 6.55
N ILE A 172 -13.71 11.93 5.34
CA ILE A 172 -12.71 12.92 4.95
C ILE A 172 -13.37 14.28 4.60
N LYS A 173 -14.54 14.27 3.97
CA LYS A 173 -15.27 15.49 3.59
C LYS A 173 -16.05 16.13 4.75
N GLY A 174 -16.33 15.38 5.80
CA GLY A 174 -17.17 15.81 6.92
C GLY A 174 -16.46 16.66 7.98
N LYS A 175 -15.24 17.14 7.68
CA LYS A 175 -14.47 18.00 8.60
C LYS A 175 -13.99 19.27 7.84
#